data_ca0445f48708b3df420c50f9fa64682d
#
_entry.id   ca0445f48708b3df420c50f9fa64682d
#
_cell.length_a   1.000
_cell.length_b   1.000
_cell.length_c   1.000
_cell.angle_alpha   90.00
_cell.angle_beta   90.00
_cell.angle_gamma   90.00
#
_symmetry.space_group_name_H-M   'P 1'
#
loop_
_entity.id
_entity.type
_entity.pdbx_description
1 polymer ?
#
loop_
_entity_poly.entity_id
_entity_poly.type
_entity_poly.pdbx_seq_one_letter_code
_entity_poly.pdbx_strand_id
1 'polypeptide(L)'
;MYQNTNCKLQAHRGVCTDAPENTMAAFRAAVEQGYDIIEFDPKFTKDNVCVILHDPTLNRTARVAGQKLGDEPVKIKYLNFAELADIDVGEWFNKKFVGEHIPTLSQSLDYMKAAGIEAKIDNVVQQFTPEQIELVFDIVEKHGDDRVGLTCSDLNLLARFAKRFPNNPLHYDGPVSAEALDKLAPIAEGHKTTVWMRLDNQRTAWNTTPPVDDAFSKLVHDRGFILGVWILNDEDEMQRALAFNADIVETIGGIKPN
;
A
#
# COMPACT_ATOMS: atom_id res chain seq x y z
N MET A 1 -12.52 -2.81 -21.58
CA MET A 1 -13.01 -1.49 -21.12
C MET A 1 -14.03 -1.73 -20.04
N TYR A 2 -13.72 -1.36 -18.79
CA TYR A 2 -14.64 -1.48 -17.64
C TYR A 2 -15.76 -0.44 -17.75
N GLN A 3 -16.69 -0.65 -18.62
CA GLN A 3 -17.84 0.25 -18.71
C GLN A 3 -18.75 0.04 -17.47
N ASN A 4 -18.81 1.05 -16.61
CA ASN A 4 -19.79 1.17 -15.52
C ASN A 4 -19.59 0.28 -14.27
N THR A 5 -18.39 0.17 -13.75
CA THR A 5 -18.23 -0.41 -12.42
C THR A 5 -17.95 0.68 -11.40
N ASN A 6 -18.64 0.64 -10.24
CA ASN A 6 -18.30 1.48 -9.07
C ASN A 6 -17.03 0.95 -8.34
N CYS A 7 -16.30 0.01 -8.95
CA CYS A 7 -15.11 -0.59 -8.37
C CYS A 7 -13.95 0.40 -8.46
N LYS A 8 -13.35 0.71 -7.31
CA LYS A 8 -12.18 1.57 -7.22
C LYS A 8 -10.91 0.84 -7.65
N LEU A 9 -9.97 1.59 -8.20
CA LEU A 9 -8.64 1.08 -8.54
C LEU A 9 -7.57 1.63 -7.59
N GLN A 10 -6.77 0.72 -7.04
CA GLN A 10 -5.63 1.00 -6.21
C GLN A 10 -4.35 0.69 -6.96
N ALA A 11 -3.42 1.66 -7.00
CA ALA A 11 -2.10 1.50 -7.57
C ALA A 11 -1.13 0.95 -6.50
N HIS A 12 -0.71 -0.31 -6.62
CA HIS A 12 0.24 -0.98 -5.74
C HIS A 12 1.65 -0.43 -5.96
N ARG A 13 2.17 0.32 -4.99
CA ARG A 13 3.45 1.07 -5.04
C ARG A 13 3.45 2.14 -6.14
N GLY A 14 2.27 2.68 -6.49
CA GLY A 14 2.04 3.47 -7.68
C GLY A 14 1.86 2.65 -8.96
N VAL A 15 1.97 3.27 -10.14
CA VAL A 15 1.82 2.58 -11.44
C VAL A 15 3.16 1.98 -11.89
N CYS A 16 3.45 0.76 -11.42
CA CYS A 16 4.74 0.09 -11.62
C CYS A 16 4.99 -0.41 -13.06
N THR A 17 3.96 -0.43 -13.92
CA THR A 17 4.15 -0.70 -15.36
C THR A 17 4.75 0.48 -16.10
N ASP A 18 4.55 1.70 -15.61
CA ASP A 18 4.89 2.94 -16.31
C ASP A 18 6.06 3.70 -15.66
N ALA A 19 6.30 3.47 -14.36
CA ALA A 19 7.32 4.15 -13.54
C ALA A 19 7.90 3.22 -12.45
N PRO A 20 9.10 3.54 -11.91
CA PRO A 20 9.71 2.73 -10.85
C PRO A 20 8.87 2.74 -9.57
N GLU A 21 8.66 1.55 -8.99
CA GLU A 21 7.86 1.35 -7.77
C GLU A 21 8.28 2.25 -6.61
N ASN A 22 7.32 2.68 -5.78
CA ASN A 22 7.58 3.44 -4.56
C ASN A 22 8.38 4.75 -4.80
N THR A 23 8.17 5.40 -5.93
CA THR A 23 8.77 6.70 -6.28
C THR A 23 7.72 7.76 -6.53
N MET A 24 8.13 9.02 -6.45
CA MET A 24 7.24 10.13 -6.81
C MET A 24 6.79 10.06 -8.27
N ALA A 25 7.60 9.47 -9.17
CA ALA A 25 7.21 9.24 -10.56
C ALA A 25 6.05 8.24 -10.68
N ALA A 26 6.08 7.13 -9.93
CA ALA A 26 4.99 6.15 -9.92
C ALA A 26 3.70 6.72 -9.29
N PHE A 27 3.83 7.56 -8.27
CA PHE A 27 2.68 8.21 -7.64
C PHE A 27 2.06 9.28 -8.56
N ARG A 28 2.89 10.08 -9.26
CA ARG A 28 2.40 11.00 -10.30
C ARG A 28 1.64 10.26 -11.40
N ALA A 29 2.18 9.16 -11.89
CA ALA A 29 1.53 8.34 -12.90
C ALA A 29 0.16 7.82 -12.43
N ALA A 30 0.02 7.43 -11.16
CA ALA A 30 -1.25 6.99 -10.58
C ALA A 30 -2.29 8.12 -10.58
N VAL A 31 -1.91 9.31 -10.14
CA VAL A 31 -2.79 10.49 -10.14
C VAL A 31 -3.19 10.89 -11.55
N GLU A 32 -2.23 10.98 -12.48
CA GLU A 32 -2.47 11.37 -13.88
C GLU A 32 -3.37 10.38 -14.62
N GLN A 33 -3.31 9.10 -14.25
CA GLN A 33 -4.16 8.05 -14.85
C GLN A 33 -5.51 7.90 -14.13
N GLY A 34 -5.76 8.63 -13.04
CA GLY A 34 -7.05 8.64 -12.37
C GLY A 34 -7.31 7.47 -11.43
N TYR A 35 -6.27 6.87 -10.84
CA TYR A 35 -6.44 5.89 -9.76
C TYR A 35 -7.07 6.53 -8.54
N ASP A 36 -7.83 5.75 -7.78
CA ASP A 36 -8.53 6.21 -6.57
C ASP A 36 -7.63 6.19 -5.32
N ILE A 37 -6.72 5.22 -5.26
CA ILE A 37 -5.88 4.93 -4.08
C ILE A 37 -4.45 4.66 -4.54
N ILE A 38 -3.47 5.15 -3.78
CA ILE A 38 -2.06 4.77 -3.92
C ILE A 38 -1.64 4.01 -2.67
N GLU A 39 -1.15 2.80 -2.86
CA GLU A 39 -0.52 2.00 -1.82
C GLU A 39 1.00 2.16 -1.88
N PHE A 40 1.68 2.09 -0.71
CA PHE A 40 3.13 2.20 -0.60
C PHE A 40 3.69 1.60 0.69
N ASP A 41 4.99 1.25 0.65
CA ASP A 41 5.69 0.49 1.68
C ASP A 41 6.61 1.38 2.53
N PRO A 42 6.28 1.72 3.78
CA PRO A 42 7.20 2.46 4.65
C PRO A 42 8.35 1.60 5.16
N LYS A 43 9.50 2.22 5.35
CA LYS A 43 10.69 1.68 6.01
C LYS A 43 11.37 2.76 6.84
N PHE A 44 12.22 2.37 7.77
CA PHE A 44 13.00 3.30 8.56
C PHE A 44 14.50 3.23 8.25
N THR A 45 15.11 4.39 8.13
CA THR A 45 16.57 4.56 8.14
C THR A 45 17.13 4.36 9.54
N LYS A 46 18.47 4.32 9.67
CA LYS A 46 19.17 4.20 10.95
C LYS A 46 18.85 5.34 11.92
N ASP A 47 18.67 6.54 11.39
CA ASP A 47 18.33 7.76 12.14
C ASP A 47 16.82 8.02 12.25
N ASN A 48 15.99 6.95 12.06
CA ASN A 48 14.54 6.95 12.22
C ASN A 48 13.80 7.93 11.29
N VAL A 49 14.31 8.17 10.08
CA VAL A 49 13.51 8.82 9.03
C VAL A 49 12.65 7.75 8.33
N CYS A 50 11.34 7.98 8.30
CA CYS A 50 10.42 7.10 7.58
C CYS A 50 10.46 7.40 6.07
N VAL A 51 10.88 6.43 5.27
CA VAL A 51 11.03 6.50 3.80
C VAL A 51 10.18 5.42 3.13
N ILE A 52 9.96 5.55 1.82
CA ILE A 52 9.13 4.61 1.06
C ILE A 52 10.00 3.70 0.22
N LEU A 53 9.99 2.39 0.52
CA LEU A 53 10.78 1.37 -0.14
C LEU A 53 10.22 -0.02 0.20
N HIS A 54 10.01 -0.89 -0.79
CA HIS A 54 9.47 -2.24 -0.52
C HIS A 54 10.50 -3.16 0.15
N ASP A 55 11.66 -3.36 -0.48
CA ASP A 55 12.66 -4.31 0.01
C ASP A 55 13.37 -3.78 1.27
N PRO A 56 13.81 -4.66 2.17
CA PRO A 56 14.66 -4.24 3.29
C PRO A 56 16.07 -3.84 2.83
N THR A 57 16.41 -4.08 1.56
CA THR A 57 17.71 -3.78 0.94
C THR A 57 17.54 -2.95 -0.34
N LEU A 58 18.56 -2.18 -0.67
CA LEU A 58 18.60 -1.31 -1.84
C LEU A 58 19.00 -2.03 -3.15
N ASN A 59 19.52 -3.25 -3.07
CA ASN A 59 20.24 -3.91 -4.18
C ASN A 59 19.42 -4.10 -5.46
N ARG A 60 18.11 -4.31 -5.34
CA ARG A 60 17.26 -4.58 -6.52
C ARG A 60 16.98 -3.29 -7.32
N THR A 61 16.59 -2.22 -6.64
CA THR A 61 16.04 -1.02 -7.26
C THR A 61 16.99 0.18 -7.23
N ALA A 62 18.08 0.13 -6.48
CA ALA A 62 18.98 1.27 -6.36
C ALA A 62 20.18 1.20 -7.33
N ARG A 63 20.65 2.38 -7.70
CA ARG A 63 21.87 2.62 -8.46
C ARG A 63 22.68 3.72 -7.78
N VAL A 64 24.01 3.62 -7.85
CA VAL A 64 24.93 4.67 -7.43
C VAL A 64 25.86 4.96 -8.61
N ALA A 65 25.90 6.20 -9.06
CA ALA A 65 26.62 6.62 -10.27
C ALA A 65 26.33 5.72 -11.50
N GLY A 66 25.07 5.31 -11.68
CA GLY A 66 24.61 4.47 -12.77
C GLY A 66 24.96 2.97 -12.64
N GLN A 67 25.54 2.55 -11.52
CA GLN A 67 25.94 1.16 -11.30
C GLN A 67 25.03 0.46 -10.29
N LYS A 68 24.79 -0.85 -10.51
CA LYS A 68 24.16 -1.70 -9.50
C LYS A 68 25.02 -1.76 -8.25
N LEU A 69 24.35 -1.83 -7.10
CA LEU A 69 25.04 -2.18 -5.87
C LEU A 69 25.57 -3.62 -5.97
N GLY A 70 26.68 -3.89 -5.29
CA GLY A 70 27.28 -5.23 -5.26
C GLY A 70 26.35 -6.31 -4.66
N ASP A 71 26.86 -7.54 -4.54
CA ASP A 71 26.08 -8.70 -4.06
C ASP A 71 25.77 -8.61 -2.54
N GLU A 72 26.60 -7.89 -1.78
CA GLU A 72 26.39 -7.70 -0.35
C GLU A 72 25.10 -6.89 -0.09
N PRO A 73 24.21 -7.35 0.82
CA PRO A 73 22.94 -6.70 1.09
C PRO A 73 23.12 -5.32 1.75
N VAL A 74 22.79 -4.25 1.04
CA VAL A 74 22.77 -2.88 1.57
C VAL A 74 21.42 -2.62 2.21
N LYS A 75 21.35 -2.80 3.54
CA LYS A 75 20.10 -2.66 4.31
C LYS A 75 19.81 -1.22 4.68
N ILE A 76 18.63 -0.72 4.34
CA ILE A 76 18.17 0.65 4.62
C ILE A 76 18.30 1.03 6.10
N LYS A 77 17.99 0.12 7.00
CA LYS A 77 18.05 0.35 8.46
C LYS A 77 19.46 0.60 9.04
N TYR A 78 20.50 0.47 8.23
CA TYR A 78 21.89 0.76 8.64
C TYR A 78 22.43 2.05 8.04
N LEU A 79 21.68 2.72 7.17
CA LEU A 79 22.03 4.00 6.55
C LEU A 79 21.26 5.14 7.20
N ASN A 80 21.92 6.26 7.45
CA ASN A 80 21.23 7.50 7.79
C ASN A 80 20.53 8.07 6.54
N PHE A 81 19.50 8.86 6.72
CA PHE A 81 18.76 9.43 5.59
C PHE A 81 19.66 10.25 4.64
N ALA A 82 20.63 11.00 5.19
CA ALA A 82 21.58 11.77 4.38
C ALA A 82 22.43 10.90 3.43
N GLU A 83 22.66 9.62 3.77
CA GLU A 83 23.42 8.69 2.93
C GLU A 83 22.61 8.17 1.73
N LEU A 84 21.31 8.48 1.68
CA LEU A 84 20.43 8.13 0.56
C LEU A 84 20.45 9.17 -0.56
N ALA A 85 21.06 10.34 -0.36
CA ALA A 85 21.00 11.46 -1.30
C ALA A 85 21.57 11.14 -2.69
N ASP A 86 22.60 10.30 -2.76
CA ASP A 86 23.24 9.90 -4.02
C ASP A 86 22.69 8.59 -4.59
N ILE A 87 21.63 8.03 -3.97
CA ILE A 87 21.01 6.79 -4.40
C ILE A 87 19.88 7.07 -5.37
N ASP A 88 20.03 6.61 -6.60
CA ASP A 88 19.01 6.65 -7.64
C ASP A 88 18.16 5.38 -7.60
N VAL A 89 16.85 5.53 -7.54
CA VAL A 89 15.88 4.41 -7.56
C VAL A 89 15.00 4.40 -8.80
N GLY A 90 15.36 5.17 -9.84
CA GLY A 90 14.64 5.26 -11.11
C GLY A 90 15.36 4.62 -12.29
N GLU A 91 16.67 4.75 -12.35
CA GLU A 91 17.48 4.32 -13.52
C GLU A 91 17.37 2.81 -13.81
N TRP A 92 17.19 1.99 -12.76
CA TRP A 92 17.03 0.54 -12.91
C TRP A 92 15.82 0.16 -13.77
N PHE A 93 14.78 0.99 -13.72
CA PHE A 93 13.54 0.80 -14.48
C PHE A 93 13.68 1.33 -15.92
N ASN A 94 14.09 2.59 -16.04
CA ASN A 94 14.33 3.22 -17.35
C ASN A 94 15.17 4.49 -17.17
N LYS A 95 16.06 4.77 -18.12
CA LYS A 95 16.93 5.97 -18.10
C LYS A 95 16.19 7.30 -18.01
N LYS A 96 14.91 7.36 -18.44
CA LYS A 96 14.09 8.58 -18.31
C LYS A 96 13.79 8.95 -16.85
N PHE A 97 14.01 8.01 -15.92
CA PHE A 97 13.79 8.21 -14.49
C PHE A 97 15.08 8.38 -13.68
N VAL A 98 16.21 8.59 -14.36
CA VAL A 98 17.45 8.97 -13.67
C VAL A 98 17.19 10.21 -12.82
N GLY A 99 17.62 10.16 -11.55
CA GLY A 99 17.39 11.22 -10.57
C GLY A 99 16.13 11.04 -9.69
N GLU A 100 15.39 9.93 -9.84
CA GLU A 100 14.37 9.60 -8.84
C GLU A 100 15.06 9.13 -7.55
N HIS A 101 14.64 9.71 -6.42
CA HIS A 101 15.15 9.39 -5.09
C HIS A 101 14.11 8.66 -4.26
N ILE A 102 14.57 8.02 -3.18
CA ILE A 102 13.67 7.39 -2.20
C ILE A 102 12.88 8.49 -1.49
N PRO A 103 11.54 8.57 -1.64
CA PRO A 103 10.76 9.60 -0.98
C PRO A 103 10.58 9.31 0.51
N THR A 104 10.40 10.33 1.31
CA THR A 104 9.94 10.16 2.70
C THR A 104 8.44 9.93 2.75
N LEU A 105 7.95 9.33 3.84
CA LEU A 105 6.51 9.21 4.11
C LEU A 105 5.81 10.57 4.06
N SER A 106 6.42 11.60 4.70
CA SER A 106 5.85 12.95 4.69
C SER A 106 5.72 13.53 3.28
N GLN A 107 6.77 13.42 2.44
CA GLN A 107 6.71 13.91 1.05
C GLN A 107 5.63 13.20 0.23
N SER A 108 5.48 11.88 0.41
CA SER A 108 4.49 11.08 -0.28
C SER A 108 3.07 11.48 0.13
N LEU A 109 2.81 11.63 1.43
CA LEU A 109 1.51 12.05 1.94
C LEU A 109 1.17 13.49 1.53
N ASP A 110 2.14 14.43 1.56
CA ASP A 110 1.94 15.81 1.09
C ASP A 110 1.50 15.85 -0.37
N TYR A 111 2.13 15.03 -1.22
CA TYR A 111 1.74 14.92 -2.62
C TYR A 111 0.33 14.34 -2.79
N MET A 112 0.01 13.23 -2.11
CA MET A 112 -1.29 12.56 -2.21
C MET A 112 -2.42 13.46 -1.71
N LYS A 113 -2.19 14.19 -0.63
CA LYS A 113 -3.13 15.21 -0.11
C LYS A 113 -3.40 16.30 -1.14
N ALA A 114 -2.35 16.87 -1.72
CA ALA A 114 -2.47 17.93 -2.73
C ALA A 114 -3.21 17.42 -3.98
N ALA A 115 -3.00 16.17 -4.38
CA ALA A 115 -3.68 15.53 -5.49
C ALA A 115 -5.13 15.10 -5.17
N GLY A 116 -5.52 15.07 -3.90
CA GLY A 116 -6.86 14.63 -3.48
C GLY A 116 -7.09 13.12 -3.54
N ILE A 117 -6.02 12.30 -3.60
CA ILE A 117 -6.07 10.84 -3.71
C ILE A 117 -5.94 10.18 -2.33
N GLU A 118 -6.56 9.00 -2.15
CA GLU A 118 -6.43 8.21 -0.93
C GLU A 118 -5.04 7.54 -0.86
N ALA A 119 -4.44 7.56 0.34
CA ALA A 119 -3.14 6.97 0.63
C ALA A 119 -3.31 5.71 1.49
N LYS A 120 -2.78 4.56 1.06
CA LYS A 120 -2.82 3.32 1.84
C LYS A 120 -1.42 2.91 2.27
N ILE A 121 -1.17 2.95 3.57
CA ILE A 121 0.07 2.50 4.19
C ILE A 121 0.04 0.97 4.32
N ASP A 122 1.06 0.28 3.78
CA ASP A 122 1.18 -1.18 3.81
C ASP A 122 1.33 -1.75 5.23
N ASN A 123 1.00 -3.03 5.39
CA ASN A 123 0.98 -3.78 6.64
C ASN A 123 2.37 -3.94 7.30
N VAL A 124 3.44 -3.61 6.62
CA VAL A 124 4.80 -3.66 7.16
C VAL A 124 4.95 -2.88 8.47
N VAL A 125 4.09 -1.89 8.72
CA VAL A 125 4.07 -1.09 9.96
C VAL A 125 3.91 -1.97 11.20
N GLN A 126 3.20 -3.08 11.13
CA GLN A 126 3.05 -4.02 12.26
C GLN A 126 4.37 -4.70 12.69
N GLN A 127 5.44 -4.59 11.87
CA GLN A 127 6.77 -5.13 12.16
C GLN A 127 7.71 -4.08 12.77
N PHE A 128 7.27 -2.84 12.91
CA PHE A 128 8.06 -1.75 13.46
C PHE A 128 8.12 -1.79 14.98
N THR A 129 9.13 -1.13 15.53
CA THR A 129 9.17 -0.94 16.99
C THR A 129 8.02 -0.03 17.45
N PRO A 130 7.60 -0.10 18.73
CA PRO A 130 6.57 0.80 19.24
C PRO A 130 6.86 2.28 18.97
N GLU A 131 8.11 2.69 19.09
CA GLU A 131 8.57 4.07 18.83
C GLU A 131 8.42 4.45 17.35
N GLN A 132 8.74 3.53 16.44
CA GLN A 132 8.60 3.75 15.00
C GLN A 132 7.11 3.80 14.58
N ILE A 133 6.25 3.00 15.21
CA ILE A 133 4.81 3.08 14.99
C ILE A 133 4.28 4.46 15.40
N GLU A 134 4.70 4.99 16.56
CA GLU A 134 4.32 6.34 16.98
C GLU A 134 4.82 7.41 16.00
N LEU A 135 6.04 7.28 15.49
CA LEU A 135 6.56 8.20 14.47
C LEU A 135 5.71 8.19 13.18
N VAL A 136 5.23 7.01 12.73
CA VAL A 136 4.29 6.95 11.60
C VAL A 136 3.00 7.67 11.95
N PHE A 137 2.43 7.41 13.13
CA PHE A 137 1.19 8.06 13.58
C PHE A 137 1.35 9.58 13.71
N ASP A 138 2.48 10.06 14.25
CA ASP A 138 2.79 11.50 14.36
C ASP A 138 2.88 12.16 12.98
N ILE A 139 3.47 11.47 11.99
CA ILE A 139 3.52 11.97 10.61
C ILE A 139 2.10 12.06 10.02
N VAL A 140 1.26 11.03 10.18
CA VAL A 140 -0.12 11.03 9.70
C VAL A 140 -0.94 12.14 10.37
N GLU A 141 -0.82 12.30 11.69
CA GLU A 141 -1.52 13.34 12.46
C GLU A 141 -1.10 14.75 12.04
N LYS A 142 0.21 15.01 11.92
CA LYS A 142 0.75 16.28 11.45
C LYS A 142 0.27 16.62 10.04
N HIS A 143 0.14 15.61 9.20
CA HIS A 143 -0.37 15.74 7.85
C HIS A 143 -1.86 16.14 7.82
N GLY A 144 -2.66 15.60 8.74
CA GLY A 144 -4.06 15.99 8.96
C GLY A 144 -4.96 15.72 7.76
N ASP A 145 -4.82 14.56 7.12
CA ASP A 145 -5.66 14.12 6.01
C ASP A 145 -6.41 12.84 6.41
N ASP A 146 -7.73 12.88 6.36
CA ASP A 146 -8.61 11.76 6.70
C ASP A 146 -8.69 10.68 5.61
N ARG A 147 -7.93 10.84 4.52
CA ARG A 147 -7.80 9.85 3.44
C ARG A 147 -6.58 8.95 3.58
N VAL A 148 -5.84 9.03 4.68
CA VAL A 148 -4.70 8.14 4.93
C VAL A 148 -5.17 6.91 5.69
N GLY A 149 -5.12 5.75 5.06
CA GLY A 149 -5.46 4.46 5.67
C GLY A 149 -4.25 3.64 6.08
N LEU A 150 -4.41 2.80 7.11
CA LEU A 150 -3.40 1.83 7.55
C LEU A 150 -3.87 0.42 7.25
N THR A 151 -3.01 -0.38 6.60
CA THR A 151 -3.21 -1.82 6.44
C THR A 151 -2.59 -2.56 7.63
N CYS A 152 -3.36 -3.46 8.24
CA CYS A 152 -2.85 -4.26 9.36
C CYS A 152 -3.66 -5.53 9.57
N SER A 153 -3.00 -6.64 9.91
CA SER A 153 -3.62 -7.87 10.41
C SER A 153 -3.67 -7.92 11.95
N ASP A 154 -2.83 -7.12 12.63
CA ASP A 154 -2.85 -6.97 14.09
C ASP A 154 -4.01 -6.05 14.52
N LEU A 155 -5.05 -6.64 15.08
CA LEU A 155 -6.25 -5.92 15.53
C LEU A 155 -5.95 -4.89 16.64
N ASN A 156 -4.93 -5.12 17.48
CA ASN A 156 -4.57 -4.16 18.53
C ASN A 156 -3.94 -2.90 17.92
N LEU A 157 -3.06 -3.07 16.92
CA LEU A 157 -2.48 -1.94 16.21
C LEU A 157 -3.54 -1.20 15.41
N LEU A 158 -4.44 -1.93 14.72
CA LEU A 158 -5.54 -1.33 13.97
C LEU A 158 -6.49 -0.54 14.88
N ALA A 159 -6.80 -1.05 16.08
CA ALA A 159 -7.59 -0.35 17.08
C ALA A 159 -6.92 0.93 17.59
N ARG A 160 -5.59 0.91 17.77
CA ARG A 160 -4.83 2.12 18.15
C ARG A 160 -4.91 3.18 17.05
N PHE A 161 -4.76 2.76 15.78
CA PHE A 161 -4.89 3.67 14.64
C PHE A 161 -6.31 4.24 14.55
N ALA A 162 -7.34 3.42 14.59
CA ALA A 162 -8.74 3.83 14.56
C ALA A 162 -9.07 4.85 15.67
N LYS A 163 -8.61 4.59 16.89
CA LYS A 163 -8.81 5.50 18.02
C LYS A 163 -8.15 6.86 17.81
N ARG A 164 -6.94 6.91 17.24
CA ARG A 164 -6.19 8.16 17.01
C ARG A 164 -6.73 8.94 15.80
N PHE A 165 -7.24 8.22 14.79
CA PHE A 165 -7.69 8.75 13.50
C PHE A 165 -9.14 8.34 13.19
N PRO A 166 -10.14 8.91 13.87
CA PRO A 166 -11.51 8.41 13.84
C PRO A 166 -12.24 8.55 12.50
N ASN A 167 -11.70 9.33 11.56
CA ASN A 167 -12.28 9.53 10.23
C ASN A 167 -11.52 8.81 9.11
N ASN A 168 -10.34 8.23 9.41
CA ASN A 168 -9.48 7.62 8.41
C ASN A 168 -9.95 6.20 8.03
N PRO A 169 -9.72 5.75 6.79
CA PRO A 169 -10.07 4.39 6.40
C PRO A 169 -9.17 3.35 7.08
N LEU A 170 -9.73 2.17 7.30
CA LEU A 170 -9.02 1.02 7.81
C LEU A 170 -8.90 -0.04 6.71
N HIS A 171 -7.75 -0.70 6.66
CA HIS A 171 -7.51 -1.81 5.74
C HIS A 171 -7.07 -3.03 6.55
N TYR A 172 -7.84 -4.11 6.47
CA TYR A 172 -7.55 -5.36 7.16
C TYR A 172 -7.12 -6.43 6.15
N ASP A 173 -5.95 -6.99 6.35
CA ASP A 173 -5.38 -8.05 5.50
C ASP A 173 -5.08 -9.35 6.28
N GLY A 174 -5.68 -9.51 7.44
CA GLY A 174 -5.60 -10.70 8.28
C GLY A 174 -6.49 -11.85 7.79
N PRO A 175 -6.56 -12.95 8.57
CA PRO A 175 -7.42 -14.09 8.26
C PRO A 175 -8.88 -13.68 8.11
N VAL A 176 -9.55 -14.17 7.06
CA VAL A 176 -10.97 -13.91 6.82
C VAL A 176 -11.79 -15.12 7.25
N SER A 177 -12.51 -14.97 8.35
CA SER A 177 -13.49 -15.91 8.90
C SER A 177 -14.57 -15.14 9.65
N ALA A 178 -15.70 -15.77 9.94
CA ALA A 178 -16.75 -15.12 10.72
C ALA A 178 -16.21 -14.62 12.08
N GLU A 179 -15.45 -15.44 12.79
CA GLU A 179 -14.85 -15.08 14.09
C GLU A 179 -13.86 -13.90 13.96
N ALA A 180 -13.02 -13.89 12.93
CA ALA A 180 -12.06 -12.81 12.73
C ALA A 180 -12.74 -11.48 12.40
N LEU A 181 -13.75 -11.50 11.51
CA LEU A 181 -14.52 -10.32 11.16
C LEU A 181 -15.41 -9.82 12.30
N ASP A 182 -15.94 -10.72 13.14
CA ASP A 182 -16.68 -10.34 14.35
C ASP A 182 -15.78 -9.63 15.38
N LYS A 183 -14.48 -9.97 15.43
CA LYS A 183 -13.48 -9.24 16.25
C LYS A 183 -13.08 -7.89 15.63
N LEU A 184 -13.08 -7.79 14.28
CA LEU A 184 -12.79 -6.56 13.57
C LEU A 184 -13.94 -5.55 13.68
N ALA A 185 -15.20 -6.01 13.70
CA ALA A 185 -16.38 -5.16 13.65
C ALA A 185 -16.41 -4.01 14.68
N PRO A 186 -16.12 -4.21 15.98
CA PRO A 186 -16.10 -3.13 16.96
C PRO A 186 -14.97 -2.11 16.75
N ILE A 187 -13.87 -2.49 16.08
CA ILE A 187 -12.76 -1.59 15.73
C ILE A 187 -13.16 -0.74 14.52
N ALA A 188 -13.90 -1.34 13.61
CA ALA A 188 -14.32 -0.76 12.35
C ALA A 188 -15.53 0.19 12.47
N GLU A 189 -16.15 0.27 13.65
CA GLU A 189 -17.34 1.11 13.87
C GLU A 189 -17.03 2.58 13.55
N GLY A 190 -17.80 3.16 12.61
CA GLY A 190 -17.60 4.52 12.12
C GLY A 190 -16.54 4.70 11.05
N HIS A 191 -15.78 3.66 10.70
CA HIS A 191 -14.74 3.70 9.68
C HIS A 191 -15.17 3.04 8.37
N LYS A 192 -14.71 3.59 7.23
CA LYS A 192 -14.68 2.84 5.98
C LYS A 192 -13.62 1.76 6.10
N THR A 193 -14.03 0.50 6.19
CA THR A 193 -13.10 -0.61 6.43
C THR A 193 -13.08 -1.57 5.26
N THR A 194 -11.90 -1.74 4.66
CA THR A 194 -11.66 -2.69 3.57
C THR A 194 -11.02 -3.96 4.11
N VAL A 195 -11.61 -5.10 3.78
CA VAL A 195 -11.04 -6.43 4.01
C VAL A 195 -10.38 -6.90 2.72
N TRP A 196 -9.07 -7.14 2.77
CA TRP A 196 -8.26 -7.48 1.61
C TRP A 196 -8.13 -8.99 1.45
N MET A 197 -8.45 -9.48 0.25
CA MET A 197 -8.31 -10.87 -0.13
C MET A 197 -7.52 -11.01 -1.43
N ARG A 198 -6.84 -12.13 -1.60
CA ARG A 198 -6.17 -12.44 -2.87
C ARG A 198 -7.14 -13.06 -3.86
N LEU A 199 -6.87 -12.88 -5.16
CA LEU A 199 -7.69 -13.46 -6.21
C LEU A 199 -7.41 -14.96 -6.41
N ASP A 200 -6.16 -15.38 -6.24
CA ASP A 200 -5.71 -16.74 -6.53
C ASP A 200 -4.84 -17.34 -5.41
N ASN A 201 -4.26 -18.53 -5.68
CA ASN A 201 -3.45 -19.27 -4.73
C ASN A 201 -2.02 -18.72 -4.51
N GLN A 202 -1.72 -17.48 -4.90
CA GLN A 202 -0.45 -16.85 -4.55
C GLN A 202 -0.31 -16.79 -3.02
N ARG A 203 0.36 -17.79 -2.45
CA ARG A 203 0.57 -17.87 -1.01
C ARG A 203 1.63 -16.86 -0.60
N THR A 204 1.25 -15.94 0.27
CA THR A 204 2.24 -15.15 1.02
C THR A 204 2.49 -15.80 2.37
N ALA A 205 3.67 -15.57 2.94
CA ALA A 205 4.00 -16.08 4.29
C ALA A 205 3.06 -15.55 5.39
N TRP A 206 2.32 -14.50 5.10
CA TRP A 206 1.53 -13.72 6.05
C TRP A 206 0.03 -13.99 5.97
N ASN A 207 -0.50 -14.25 4.79
CA ASN A 207 -1.92 -14.47 4.58
C ASN A 207 -2.20 -15.92 4.20
N THR A 208 -2.78 -16.68 5.13
CA THR A 208 -3.16 -18.09 4.95
C THR A 208 -4.62 -18.25 4.52
N THR A 209 -5.38 -17.14 4.42
CA THR A 209 -6.78 -17.16 3.97
C THR A 209 -6.83 -17.70 2.55
N PRO A 210 -7.78 -18.58 2.22
CA PRO A 210 -8.02 -19.02 0.84
C PRO A 210 -8.28 -17.84 -0.11
N PRO A 211 -8.14 -18.02 -1.43
CA PRO A 211 -8.57 -17.02 -2.39
C PRO A 211 -10.03 -16.61 -2.19
N VAL A 212 -10.38 -15.41 -2.65
CA VAL A 212 -11.76 -14.93 -2.63
C VAL A 212 -12.67 -15.87 -3.43
N ASP A 213 -13.85 -16.10 -2.90
CA ASP A 213 -14.97 -16.79 -3.53
C ASP A 213 -16.29 -16.12 -3.12
N ASP A 214 -17.42 -16.62 -3.63
CA ASP A 214 -18.76 -16.08 -3.31
C ASP A 214 -19.08 -16.11 -1.82
N ALA A 215 -18.62 -17.14 -1.09
CA ALA A 215 -18.89 -17.28 0.33
C ALA A 215 -18.11 -16.22 1.15
N PHE A 216 -16.84 -15.99 0.80
CA PHE A 216 -16.03 -14.94 1.44
C PHE A 216 -16.54 -13.55 1.06
N SER A 217 -16.88 -13.30 -0.21
CA SER A 217 -17.47 -12.04 -0.64
C SER A 217 -18.72 -11.72 0.19
N LYS A 218 -19.64 -12.68 0.24
CA LYS A 218 -20.86 -12.53 1.06
C LYS A 218 -20.55 -12.33 2.54
N LEU A 219 -19.57 -13.05 3.10
CA LEU A 219 -19.18 -12.94 4.50
C LEU A 219 -18.69 -11.54 4.87
N VAL A 220 -17.93 -10.90 3.97
CA VAL A 220 -17.41 -9.54 4.10
C VAL A 220 -18.54 -8.52 4.02
N HIS A 221 -19.36 -8.59 2.96
CA HIS A 221 -20.44 -7.64 2.71
C HIS A 221 -21.58 -7.72 3.73
N ASP A 222 -21.96 -8.92 4.20
CA ASP A 222 -22.99 -9.09 5.26
C ASP A 222 -22.64 -8.35 6.56
N ARG A 223 -21.36 -8.01 6.77
CA ARG A 223 -20.88 -7.24 7.92
C ARG A 223 -20.66 -5.76 7.62
N GLY A 224 -21.03 -5.31 6.42
CA GLY A 224 -20.88 -3.92 6.00
C GLY A 224 -19.44 -3.51 5.66
N PHE A 225 -18.54 -4.48 5.46
CA PHE A 225 -17.18 -4.21 5.02
C PHE A 225 -17.08 -4.07 3.49
N ILE A 226 -16.03 -3.41 3.05
CA ILE A 226 -15.63 -3.26 1.66
C ILE A 226 -14.73 -4.44 1.30
N LEU A 227 -14.96 -5.07 0.15
CA LEU A 227 -14.10 -6.15 -0.36
C LEU A 227 -13.00 -5.58 -1.26
N GLY A 228 -11.74 -5.67 -0.82
CA GLY A 228 -10.56 -5.40 -1.63
C GLY A 228 -9.96 -6.71 -2.17
N VAL A 229 -9.57 -6.72 -3.45
CA VAL A 229 -8.93 -7.89 -4.07
C VAL A 229 -7.58 -7.52 -4.67
N TRP A 230 -6.52 -8.30 -4.39
CA TRP A 230 -5.13 -8.06 -4.79
C TRP A 230 -4.45 -9.32 -5.33
N ILE A 231 -3.42 -9.23 -6.13
CA ILE A 231 -3.00 -8.16 -7.05
C ILE A 231 -3.40 -8.60 -8.45
N LEU A 232 -4.08 -7.75 -9.21
CA LEU A 232 -4.60 -8.05 -10.52
C LEU A 232 -3.81 -7.29 -11.60
N ASN A 233 -3.56 -7.93 -12.73
CA ASN A 233 -2.70 -7.35 -13.75
C ASN A 233 -3.31 -7.37 -15.17
N ASP A 234 -4.42 -8.05 -15.37
CA ASP A 234 -5.07 -8.13 -16.67
C ASP A 234 -6.61 -8.11 -16.57
N GLU A 235 -7.25 -8.05 -17.74
CA GLU A 235 -8.71 -7.96 -17.89
C GLU A 235 -9.43 -9.19 -17.35
N ASP A 236 -8.88 -10.39 -17.56
CA ASP A 236 -9.51 -11.65 -17.12
C ASP A 236 -9.52 -11.72 -15.58
N GLU A 237 -8.43 -11.33 -14.94
CA GLU A 237 -8.34 -11.23 -13.47
C GLU A 237 -9.34 -10.21 -12.93
N MET A 238 -9.47 -9.04 -13.59
CA MET A 238 -10.46 -8.03 -13.21
C MET A 238 -11.89 -8.56 -13.33
N GLN A 239 -12.25 -9.22 -14.44
CA GLN A 239 -13.59 -9.79 -14.60
C GLN A 239 -13.90 -10.82 -13.51
N ARG A 240 -12.91 -11.63 -13.12
CA ARG A 240 -13.05 -12.59 -12.01
C ARG A 240 -13.29 -11.88 -10.66
N ALA A 241 -12.54 -10.83 -10.36
CA ALA A 241 -12.72 -10.05 -9.13
C ALA A 241 -14.10 -9.38 -9.09
N LEU A 242 -14.54 -8.82 -10.21
CA LEU A 242 -15.88 -8.22 -10.35
C LEU A 242 -17.01 -9.25 -10.20
N ALA A 243 -16.81 -10.49 -10.67
CA ALA A 243 -17.76 -11.58 -10.46
C ALA A 243 -17.95 -11.90 -8.96
N PHE A 244 -16.93 -11.68 -8.12
CA PHE A 244 -17.03 -11.77 -6.66
C PHE A 244 -17.50 -10.47 -5.99
N ASN A 245 -17.97 -9.49 -6.75
CA ASN A 245 -18.39 -8.17 -6.26
C ASN A 245 -17.27 -7.41 -5.53
N ALA A 246 -16.03 -7.45 -6.03
CA ALA A 246 -14.95 -6.64 -5.49
C ALA A 246 -15.29 -5.15 -5.59
N ASP A 247 -15.14 -4.42 -4.47
CA ASP A 247 -15.36 -2.98 -4.39
C ASP A 247 -14.11 -2.20 -4.72
N ILE A 248 -12.94 -2.78 -4.41
CA ILE A 248 -11.61 -2.20 -4.69
C ILE A 248 -10.72 -3.30 -5.27
N VAL A 249 -9.98 -2.95 -6.32
CA VAL A 249 -8.99 -3.83 -6.93
C VAL A 249 -7.63 -3.19 -6.86
N GLU A 250 -6.62 -3.95 -6.42
CA GLU A 250 -5.23 -3.53 -6.39
C GLU A 250 -4.48 -4.08 -7.61
N THR A 251 -3.74 -3.20 -8.31
CA THR A 251 -2.96 -3.54 -9.50
C THR A 251 -1.61 -2.82 -9.53
N ILE A 252 -0.62 -3.42 -10.20
CA ILE A 252 0.67 -2.74 -10.48
C ILE A 252 0.60 -1.78 -11.67
N GLY A 253 -0.57 -1.59 -12.28
CA GLY A 253 -0.79 -0.74 -13.44
C GLY A 253 -1.19 -1.48 -14.73
N GLY A 254 -1.35 -2.81 -14.68
CA GLY A 254 -1.86 -3.61 -15.81
C GLY A 254 -3.34 -3.33 -16.11
N ILE A 255 -4.08 -2.87 -15.11
CA ILE A 255 -5.46 -2.42 -15.20
C ILE A 255 -5.47 -0.91 -15.01
N LYS A 256 -6.07 -0.18 -15.94
CA LYS A 256 -6.08 1.29 -15.94
C LYS A 256 -7.50 1.82 -15.72
N PRO A 257 -7.64 2.95 -15.00
CA PRO A 257 -8.90 3.69 -14.96
C PRO A 257 -9.38 4.08 -16.35
N ASN A 258 -10.71 4.22 -16.52
CA ASN A 258 -11.34 4.62 -17.78
C ASN A 258 -11.24 6.13 -18.01
#